data_788e19b0b9209098c21464f18b278d3c
#
_entry.id   788e19b0b9209098c21464f18b278d3c
#
_cell.length_a   1.000
_cell.length_b   1.000
_cell.length_c   1.000
_cell.angle_alpha   90.00
_cell.angle_beta   90.00
_cell.angle_gamma   90.00
#
_symmetry.space_group_name_H-M   'P 1'
#
loop_
_entity.id
_entity.type
_entity.pdbx_description
1 polymer ?
#
loop_
_entity_poly.entity_id
_entity_poly.type
_entity_poly.pdbx_seq_one_letter_code
_entity_poly.pdbx_strand_id
1 'polypeptide(L)'
;MAGALFYAARIPLESSAPPPAPAAATTAQPVQLEVVTHPSFTLPDIDGVDRQFSEWAGKNRIVNFWATWCAPCRREIPLLKTFQDEHSGNGFQVIGIAVDFMDAVTSYAEAAEFNYPVLVGEQEAMAIAESSGIEFIGLPFTMFVASDGELLGAYLGELHQYHFDEIVRVMTQLDRAEISKDEARAALQQL
;
A
#
# COMPACT_ATOMS: atom_id res chain seq x y z
N MET A 1 1.94 -0.58 -98.73
CA MET A 1 1.91 0.72 -98.00
C MET A 1 1.67 0.41 -96.55
N ALA A 2 2.71 0.39 -95.78
CA ALA A 2 2.66 0.04 -94.37
C ALA A 2 2.99 1.29 -93.54
N GLY A 3 2.03 1.80 -92.80
CA GLY A 3 2.17 2.92 -91.88
C GLY A 3 2.54 2.43 -90.50
N ALA A 4 3.73 2.73 -90.01
CA ALA A 4 4.14 2.39 -88.67
C ALA A 4 3.71 3.51 -87.72
N LEU A 5 2.86 3.17 -86.75
CA LEU A 5 2.48 4.05 -85.63
C LEU A 5 3.56 3.93 -84.53
N PHE A 6 4.28 5.00 -84.23
CA PHE A 6 5.16 5.12 -83.11
C PHE A 6 4.31 5.42 -81.85
N TYR A 7 4.24 4.49 -80.93
CA TYR A 7 3.64 4.72 -79.63
C TYR A 7 4.73 5.21 -78.66
N ALA A 8 4.70 6.48 -78.33
CA ALA A 8 5.62 7.05 -77.35
C ALA A 8 5.09 6.77 -75.91
N ALA A 9 5.68 5.82 -75.24
CA ALA A 9 5.42 5.59 -73.83
C ALA A 9 5.99 6.73 -72.97
N ARG A 10 5.13 7.52 -72.34
CA ARG A 10 5.54 8.51 -71.34
C ARG A 10 5.78 7.74 -70.03
N ILE A 11 7.02 7.73 -69.55
CA ILE A 11 7.39 7.24 -68.20
C ILE A 11 7.05 8.37 -67.21
N PRO A 12 6.25 8.11 -66.16
CA PRO A 12 6.05 9.09 -65.11
C PRO A 12 7.32 9.23 -64.27
N LEU A 13 7.81 10.47 -64.06
CA LEU A 13 8.81 10.76 -63.07
C LEU A 13 8.19 10.52 -61.66
N GLU A 14 8.63 9.48 -60.99
CA GLU A 14 8.37 9.31 -59.57
C GLU A 14 9.09 10.42 -58.81
N SER A 15 8.28 11.31 -58.20
CA SER A 15 8.73 12.30 -57.26
C SER A 15 9.16 11.58 -55.98
N SER A 16 10.44 11.43 -55.74
CA SER A 16 10.98 10.94 -54.49
C SER A 16 10.72 11.96 -53.38
N ALA A 17 9.76 11.65 -52.52
CA ALA A 17 9.56 12.41 -51.29
C ALA A 17 10.81 12.25 -50.39
N PRO A 18 11.24 13.32 -49.68
CA PRO A 18 12.36 13.23 -48.74
C PRO A 18 12.00 12.27 -47.59
N PRO A 19 12.99 11.57 -47.01
CA PRO A 19 12.76 10.66 -45.90
C PRO A 19 12.19 11.43 -44.69
N PRO A 20 11.29 10.81 -43.89
CA PRO A 20 10.73 11.47 -42.72
C PRO A 20 11.86 11.78 -41.72
N ALA A 21 11.81 12.99 -41.17
CA ALA A 21 12.73 13.43 -40.13
C ALA A 21 12.71 12.44 -38.95
N PRO A 22 13.87 12.21 -38.30
CA PRO A 22 13.89 11.32 -37.12
C PRO A 22 12.91 11.85 -36.07
N ALA A 23 12.04 10.94 -35.60
CA ALA A 23 11.10 11.24 -34.54
C ALA A 23 11.86 11.80 -33.34
N ALA A 24 11.43 12.98 -32.87
CA ALA A 24 11.99 13.59 -31.68
C ALA A 24 11.95 12.55 -30.55
N ALA A 25 13.10 12.31 -29.94
CA ALA A 25 13.20 11.46 -28.74
C ALA A 25 12.23 12.01 -27.71
N THR A 26 11.20 11.26 -27.43
CA THR A 26 10.30 11.53 -26.30
C THR A 26 11.17 11.47 -25.06
N THR A 27 11.49 12.62 -24.50
CA THR A 27 12.13 12.73 -23.19
C THR A 27 11.19 12.06 -22.22
N ALA A 28 11.59 10.90 -21.70
CA ALA A 28 10.87 10.22 -20.62
C ALA A 28 10.80 11.22 -19.46
N GLN A 29 9.61 11.74 -19.20
CA GLN A 29 9.39 12.52 -17.99
C GLN A 29 9.60 11.58 -16.81
N PRO A 30 10.33 12.02 -15.76
CA PRO A 30 10.43 11.22 -14.55
C PRO A 30 9.01 10.99 -14.04
N VAL A 31 8.64 9.72 -13.85
CA VAL A 31 7.40 9.34 -13.17
C VAL A 31 7.54 9.92 -11.77
N GLN A 32 6.84 11.02 -11.51
CA GLN A 32 6.66 11.51 -10.16
C GLN A 32 5.83 10.43 -9.45
N LEU A 33 6.48 9.65 -8.58
CA LEU A 33 5.78 8.80 -7.63
C LEU A 33 4.97 9.76 -6.76
N GLU A 34 3.65 9.77 -6.95
CA GLU A 34 2.77 10.50 -6.04
C GLU A 34 3.03 9.94 -4.64
N VAL A 35 3.34 10.85 -3.71
CA VAL A 35 3.50 10.50 -2.30
C VAL A 35 2.12 10.06 -1.82
N VAL A 36 1.92 8.75 -1.68
CA VAL A 36 0.67 8.21 -1.16
C VAL A 36 0.68 8.43 0.35
N THR A 37 0.05 9.51 0.78
CA THR A 37 -0.25 9.70 2.19
C THR A 37 -1.41 8.80 2.57
N HIS A 38 -1.36 8.18 3.74
CA HIS A 38 -2.49 7.38 4.22
C HIS A 38 -3.71 8.30 4.37
N PRO A 39 -4.87 7.92 3.80
CA PRO A 39 -6.07 8.75 3.90
C PRO A 39 -6.48 8.96 5.37
N SER A 40 -6.90 10.17 5.67
CA SER A 40 -7.55 10.44 6.95
C SER A 40 -8.91 9.76 6.96
N PHE A 41 -9.18 8.96 7.98
CA PHE A 41 -10.46 8.27 8.14
C PHE A 41 -10.90 8.28 9.61
N THR A 42 -12.17 7.99 9.81
CA THR A 42 -12.79 7.80 11.13
C THR A 42 -13.55 6.48 11.09
N LEU A 43 -13.33 5.63 12.07
CA LEU A 43 -14.08 4.39 12.30
C LEU A 43 -14.42 4.27 13.78
N PRO A 44 -15.54 3.63 14.15
CA PRO A 44 -15.83 3.29 15.53
C PRO A 44 -14.85 2.26 16.06
N ASP A 45 -14.47 2.38 17.32
CA ASP A 45 -13.78 1.31 18.05
C ASP A 45 -14.77 0.27 18.59
N ILE A 46 -14.28 -0.74 19.32
CA ILE A 46 -15.09 -1.83 19.89
C ILE A 46 -16.12 -1.35 20.92
N ASP A 47 -15.97 -0.14 21.46
CA ASP A 47 -16.91 0.49 22.37
C ASP A 47 -17.93 1.40 21.63
N GLY A 48 -17.84 1.45 20.31
CA GLY A 48 -18.69 2.27 19.44
C GLY A 48 -18.30 3.77 19.46
N VAL A 49 -17.10 4.11 19.90
CA VAL A 49 -16.59 5.49 19.92
C VAL A 49 -15.82 5.74 18.62
N ASP A 50 -16.22 6.80 17.93
CA ASP A 50 -15.53 7.22 16.70
C ASP A 50 -14.09 7.65 16.98
N ARG A 51 -13.14 7.02 16.32
CA ARG A 51 -11.70 7.26 16.45
C ARG A 51 -11.15 7.77 15.11
N GLN A 52 -10.39 8.81 15.18
CA GLN A 52 -9.73 9.38 14.01
C GLN A 52 -8.32 8.80 13.87
N PHE A 53 -7.94 8.41 12.66
CA PHE A 53 -6.59 7.88 12.41
C PHE A 53 -5.48 8.86 12.81
N SER A 54 -5.75 10.16 12.78
CA SER A 54 -4.84 11.22 13.22
C SER A 54 -4.48 11.18 14.71
N GLU A 55 -5.25 10.47 15.56
CA GLU A 55 -4.94 10.31 16.98
C GLU A 55 -3.59 9.64 17.22
N TRP A 56 -3.12 8.86 16.26
CA TRP A 56 -1.83 8.16 16.32
C TRP A 56 -0.76 8.82 15.44
N ALA A 57 -0.94 10.10 15.06
CA ALA A 57 0.06 10.85 14.31
C ALA A 57 1.38 10.97 15.08
N GLY A 58 2.50 11.02 14.36
CA GLY A 58 3.84 11.09 14.95
C GLY A 58 4.41 9.73 15.37
N LYS A 59 3.67 8.63 15.18
CA LYS A 59 4.14 7.27 15.41
C LYS A 59 4.24 6.49 14.10
N ASN A 60 5.14 5.55 14.05
CA ASN A 60 5.15 4.48 13.05
C ASN A 60 3.95 3.57 13.29
N ARG A 61 3.06 3.43 12.31
CA ARG A 61 1.80 2.71 12.49
C ARG A 61 1.80 1.42 11.69
N ILE A 62 1.49 0.34 12.39
CA ILE A 62 1.26 -0.99 11.83
C ILE A 62 -0.26 -1.16 11.78
N VAL A 63 -0.84 -0.95 10.60
CA VAL A 63 -2.30 -0.98 10.42
C VAL A 63 -2.68 -2.33 9.86
N ASN A 64 -3.21 -3.20 10.73
CA ASN A 64 -3.52 -4.59 10.43
C ASN A 64 -5.02 -4.76 10.17
N PHE A 65 -5.38 -5.19 8.96
CA PHE A 65 -6.75 -5.52 8.57
C PHE A 65 -6.98 -7.01 8.80
N TRP A 66 -8.04 -7.33 9.54
CA TRP A 66 -8.33 -8.67 9.99
C TRP A 66 -9.83 -8.95 10.10
N ALA A 67 -10.23 -10.19 10.39
CA ALA A 67 -11.61 -10.53 10.69
C ALA A 67 -11.68 -11.70 11.69
N THR A 68 -12.81 -11.83 12.40
CA THR A 68 -13.02 -12.90 13.38
C THR A 68 -13.07 -14.30 12.76
N TRP A 69 -13.54 -14.39 11.53
CA TRP A 69 -13.60 -15.63 10.74
C TRP A 69 -12.27 -15.98 10.03
N CYS A 70 -11.31 -15.06 10.00
CA CYS A 70 -10.02 -15.23 9.32
C CYS A 70 -9.04 -15.99 10.24
N ALA A 71 -8.82 -17.27 9.98
CA ALA A 71 -7.96 -18.10 10.81
C ALA A 71 -6.48 -17.63 10.86
N PRO A 72 -5.81 -17.27 9.74
CA PRO A 72 -4.45 -16.73 9.80
C PRO A 72 -4.39 -15.39 10.57
N CYS A 73 -5.40 -14.52 10.43
CA CYS A 73 -5.45 -13.27 11.19
C CYS A 73 -5.42 -13.52 12.70
N ARG A 74 -6.21 -14.47 13.16
CA ARG A 74 -6.27 -14.82 14.59
C ARG A 74 -4.96 -15.40 15.14
N ARG A 75 -4.15 -16.04 14.28
CA ARG A 75 -2.84 -16.58 14.70
C ARG A 75 -1.78 -15.50 14.90
N GLU A 76 -1.85 -14.40 14.14
CA GLU A 76 -0.88 -13.30 14.28
C GLU A 76 -1.22 -12.29 15.40
N ILE A 77 -2.48 -12.23 15.86
CA ILE A 77 -2.90 -11.31 16.95
C ILE A 77 -1.99 -11.39 18.18
N PRO A 78 -1.60 -12.57 18.71
CA PRO A 78 -0.66 -12.64 19.84
C PRO A 78 0.70 -11.98 19.56
N LEU A 79 1.22 -12.09 18.34
CA LEU A 79 2.46 -11.43 17.94
C LEU A 79 2.30 -9.90 17.84
N LEU A 80 1.16 -9.42 17.30
CA LEU A 80 0.81 -7.99 17.28
C LEU A 80 0.72 -7.41 18.70
N LYS A 81 0.15 -8.16 19.64
CA LYS A 81 0.10 -7.78 21.07
C LYS A 81 1.50 -7.67 21.67
N THR A 82 2.34 -8.67 21.45
CA THR A 82 3.74 -8.67 21.91
C THR A 82 4.49 -7.47 21.30
N PHE A 83 4.34 -7.24 20.00
CA PHE A 83 4.93 -6.10 19.32
C PHE A 83 4.49 -4.77 19.94
N GLN A 84 3.19 -4.60 20.23
CA GLN A 84 2.67 -3.40 20.88
C GLN A 84 3.29 -3.18 22.26
N ASP A 85 3.41 -4.22 23.08
CA ASP A 85 4.03 -4.13 24.41
C ASP A 85 5.51 -3.73 24.34
N GLU A 86 6.25 -4.31 23.42
CA GLU A 86 7.69 -4.09 23.29
C GLU A 86 8.06 -2.76 22.64
N HIS A 87 7.23 -2.25 21.73
CA HIS A 87 7.59 -1.12 20.85
C HIS A 87 6.74 0.15 21.01
N SER A 88 5.66 0.12 21.80
CA SER A 88 4.80 1.32 22.00
C SER A 88 5.58 2.50 22.60
N GLY A 89 6.54 2.23 23.47
CA GLY A 89 7.44 3.24 24.05
C GLY A 89 8.50 3.77 23.08
N ASN A 90 8.71 3.10 21.96
CA ASN A 90 9.73 3.39 20.96
C ASN A 90 9.16 4.03 19.68
N GLY A 91 7.99 4.66 19.77
CA GLY A 91 7.38 5.37 18.65
C GLY A 91 6.58 4.51 17.68
N PHE A 92 6.23 3.27 18.04
CA PHE A 92 5.35 2.42 17.24
C PHE A 92 3.93 2.36 17.80
N GLN A 93 2.97 2.08 16.93
CA GLN A 93 1.59 1.84 17.27
C GLN A 93 0.96 0.80 16.35
N VAL A 94 0.44 -0.27 16.92
CA VAL A 94 -0.44 -1.21 16.21
C VAL A 94 -1.86 -0.66 16.23
N ILE A 95 -2.54 -0.75 15.08
CA ILE A 95 -3.96 -0.42 14.94
C ILE A 95 -4.60 -1.58 14.19
N GLY A 96 -5.51 -2.30 14.85
CA GLY A 96 -6.32 -3.33 14.20
C GLY A 96 -7.53 -2.70 13.53
N ILE A 97 -7.80 -3.05 12.28
CA ILE A 97 -9.03 -2.67 11.59
C ILE A 97 -9.78 -3.96 11.23
N ALA A 98 -10.88 -4.19 11.91
CA ALA A 98 -11.70 -5.37 11.68
C ALA A 98 -12.62 -5.15 10.46
N VAL A 99 -12.48 -5.99 9.45
CA VAL A 99 -13.38 -6.09 8.29
C VAL A 99 -14.47 -7.09 8.64
N ASP A 100 -15.34 -6.70 9.57
CA ASP A 100 -16.32 -7.59 10.16
C ASP A 100 -17.45 -6.81 10.86
N PHE A 101 -18.49 -7.51 11.31
CA PHE A 101 -19.58 -6.92 12.05
C PHE A 101 -19.20 -6.58 13.49
N MET A 102 -19.68 -5.44 13.98
CA MET A 102 -19.39 -4.94 15.34
C MET A 102 -19.63 -6.00 16.43
N ASP A 103 -20.78 -6.68 16.42
CA ASP A 103 -21.13 -7.67 17.43
C ASP A 103 -20.15 -8.85 17.45
N ALA A 104 -19.69 -9.29 16.26
CA ALA A 104 -18.73 -10.38 16.16
C ALA A 104 -17.36 -9.96 16.71
N VAL A 105 -16.93 -8.73 16.38
CA VAL A 105 -15.64 -8.19 16.84
C VAL A 105 -15.65 -7.95 18.34
N THR A 106 -16.70 -7.34 18.89
CA THR A 106 -16.84 -7.08 20.34
C THR A 106 -16.82 -8.39 21.12
N SER A 107 -17.59 -9.39 20.67
CA SER A 107 -17.57 -10.73 21.30
C SER A 107 -16.20 -11.40 21.26
N TYR A 108 -15.46 -11.26 20.15
CA TYR A 108 -14.11 -11.79 20.03
C TYR A 108 -13.12 -11.03 20.92
N ALA A 109 -13.24 -9.72 21.03
CA ALA A 109 -12.35 -8.85 21.79
C ALA A 109 -12.34 -9.16 23.28
N GLU A 110 -13.47 -9.60 23.86
CA GLU A 110 -13.56 -10.02 25.27
C GLU A 110 -12.55 -11.13 25.60
N ALA A 111 -12.35 -12.07 24.70
CA ALA A 111 -11.41 -13.18 24.90
C ALA A 111 -9.99 -12.87 24.40
N ALA A 112 -9.87 -12.01 23.41
CA ALA A 112 -8.58 -11.66 22.81
C ALA A 112 -7.78 -10.68 23.68
N GLU A 113 -8.45 -9.86 24.52
CA GLU A 113 -7.83 -8.88 25.42
C GLU A 113 -6.80 -8.01 24.69
N PHE A 114 -7.24 -7.30 23.64
CA PHE A 114 -6.36 -6.44 22.85
C PHE A 114 -5.71 -5.36 23.71
N ASN A 115 -4.38 -5.16 23.53
CA ASN A 115 -3.61 -4.09 24.17
C ASN A 115 -3.31 -2.92 23.19
N TYR A 116 -4.00 -2.91 22.05
CA TYR A 116 -3.91 -1.87 21.02
C TYR A 116 -5.32 -1.52 20.50
N PRO A 117 -5.51 -0.35 19.89
CA PRO A 117 -6.80 0.06 19.34
C PRO A 117 -7.31 -0.91 18.28
N VAL A 118 -8.58 -1.29 18.38
CA VAL A 118 -9.30 -2.06 17.38
C VAL A 118 -10.47 -1.22 16.87
N LEU A 119 -10.44 -0.92 15.59
CA LEU A 119 -11.48 -0.21 14.86
C LEU A 119 -12.31 -1.22 14.07
N VAL A 120 -13.57 -0.89 13.85
CA VAL A 120 -14.50 -1.82 13.21
C VAL A 120 -15.17 -1.13 12.02
N GLY A 121 -15.21 -1.84 10.89
CA GLY A 121 -15.92 -1.41 9.70
C GLY A 121 -15.99 -2.56 8.72
N GLU A 122 -17.05 -2.61 7.94
CA GLU A 122 -17.24 -3.60 6.88
C GLU A 122 -16.69 -3.07 5.55
N GLN A 123 -17.55 -2.42 4.78
CA GLN A 123 -17.19 -1.81 3.49
C GLN A 123 -16.27 -0.60 3.67
N GLU A 124 -16.46 0.16 4.74
CA GLU A 124 -15.62 1.32 5.07
C GLU A 124 -14.18 0.91 5.34
N ALA A 125 -13.97 -0.20 6.07
CA ALA A 125 -12.63 -0.74 6.32
C ALA A 125 -11.96 -1.22 5.01
N MET A 126 -12.70 -1.88 4.13
CA MET A 126 -12.21 -2.28 2.81
C MET A 126 -11.85 -1.06 1.96
N ALA A 127 -12.71 -0.03 1.94
CA ALA A 127 -12.45 1.20 1.20
C ALA A 127 -11.19 1.93 1.67
N ILE A 128 -10.87 1.88 2.98
CA ILE A 128 -9.63 2.42 3.53
C ILE A 128 -8.43 1.65 2.99
N ALA A 129 -8.47 0.32 2.98
CA ALA A 129 -7.40 -0.50 2.44
C ALA A 129 -7.18 -0.22 0.95
N GLU A 130 -8.25 -0.16 0.15
CA GLU A 130 -8.22 0.12 -1.29
C GLU A 130 -7.73 1.54 -1.60
N SER A 131 -8.07 2.55 -0.78
CA SER A 131 -7.64 3.94 -0.97
C SER A 131 -6.14 4.14 -0.79
N SER A 132 -5.42 3.16 -0.24
CA SER A 132 -3.96 3.17 -0.14
C SER A 132 -3.25 3.09 -1.49
N GLY A 133 -3.96 2.76 -2.56
CA GLY A 133 -3.38 2.49 -3.88
C GLY A 133 -2.70 1.13 -3.99
N ILE A 134 -2.76 0.31 -2.93
CA ILE A 134 -2.25 -1.07 -2.89
C ILE A 134 -3.44 -2.01 -3.07
N GLU A 135 -3.28 -3.02 -3.92
CA GLU A 135 -4.34 -3.96 -4.22
C GLU A 135 -4.73 -4.77 -2.97
N PHE A 136 -5.95 -4.55 -2.48
CA PHE A 136 -6.52 -5.29 -1.35
C PHE A 136 -7.29 -6.51 -1.85
N ILE A 137 -6.66 -7.68 -1.83
CA ILE A 137 -7.23 -8.93 -2.38
C ILE A 137 -7.57 -9.97 -1.31
N GLY A 138 -7.30 -9.70 -0.03
CA GLY A 138 -7.59 -10.65 1.05
C GLY A 138 -7.06 -10.25 2.41
N LEU A 139 -7.25 -11.14 3.38
CA LEU A 139 -6.86 -10.99 4.78
C LEU A 139 -5.93 -12.13 5.23
N PRO A 140 -4.99 -11.87 6.17
CA PRO A 140 -4.69 -10.58 6.74
C PRO A 140 -3.96 -9.67 5.76
N PHE A 141 -4.13 -8.36 5.93
CA PHE A 141 -3.45 -7.35 5.16
C PHE A 141 -2.92 -6.27 6.11
N THR A 142 -1.64 -5.91 5.99
CA THR A 142 -1.03 -4.98 6.94
C THR A 142 -0.33 -3.86 6.20
N MET A 143 -0.66 -2.61 6.52
CA MET A 143 -0.01 -1.42 5.99
C MET A 143 1.02 -0.88 6.97
N PHE A 144 2.12 -0.36 6.45
CA PHE A 144 3.21 0.27 7.19
C PHE A 144 3.21 1.76 6.90
N VAL A 145 2.88 2.57 7.91
CA VAL A 145 2.77 4.02 7.78
C VAL A 145 3.83 4.69 8.66
N ALA A 146 4.69 5.48 8.05
CA ALA A 146 5.76 6.20 8.74
C ALA A 146 5.21 7.23 9.74
N SER A 147 6.06 7.69 10.65
CA SER A 147 5.70 8.67 11.69
C SER A 147 5.15 9.98 11.13
N ASP A 148 5.57 10.39 9.94
CA ASP A 148 5.08 11.57 9.23
C ASP A 148 3.76 11.35 8.46
N GLY A 149 3.22 10.13 8.46
CA GLY A 149 1.95 9.78 7.81
C GLY A 149 2.07 9.20 6.41
N GLU A 150 3.27 9.05 5.89
CA GLU A 150 3.47 8.50 4.56
C GLU A 150 3.36 6.97 4.58
N LEU A 151 2.61 6.41 3.62
CA LEU A 151 2.52 4.97 3.42
C LEU A 151 3.84 4.47 2.82
N LEU A 152 4.49 3.55 3.52
CA LEU A 152 5.73 2.92 3.07
C LEU A 152 5.48 1.66 2.24
N GLY A 153 4.42 0.92 2.54
CA GLY A 153 4.08 -0.31 1.85
C GLY A 153 3.01 -1.11 2.57
N ALA A 154 2.70 -2.28 2.03
CA ALA A 154 1.82 -3.23 2.69
C ALA A 154 2.27 -4.67 2.44
N TYR A 155 1.80 -5.54 3.30
CA TYR A 155 2.04 -6.98 3.24
C TYR A 155 0.71 -7.72 3.24
N LEU A 156 0.54 -8.66 2.31
CA LEU A 156 -0.62 -9.55 2.25
C LEU A 156 -0.22 -10.93 2.75
N GLY A 157 -0.75 -11.33 3.86
CA GLY A 157 -0.48 -12.63 4.48
C GLY A 157 -0.25 -12.53 5.98
N GLU A 158 -0.11 -13.69 6.62
CA GLU A 158 0.13 -13.80 8.05
C GLU A 158 1.54 -13.30 8.41
N LEU A 159 1.63 -12.33 9.32
CA LEU A 159 2.90 -11.85 9.84
C LEU A 159 3.50 -12.87 10.84
N HIS A 160 4.80 -13.08 10.73
CA HIS A 160 5.61 -13.91 11.63
C HIS A 160 6.69 -13.07 12.32
N GLN A 161 7.35 -13.59 13.36
CA GLN A 161 8.32 -12.82 14.15
C GLN A 161 9.39 -12.16 13.28
N TYR A 162 9.93 -12.85 12.29
CA TYR A 162 10.98 -12.30 11.41
C TYR A 162 10.51 -11.09 10.59
N HIS A 163 9.20 -11.01 10.26
CA HIS A 163 8.65 -9.81 9.61
C HIS A 163 8.67 -8.61 10.57
N PHE A 164 8.28 -8.82 11.83
CA PHE A 164 8.31 -7.75 12.84
C PHE A 164 9.72 -7.25 13.10
N ASP A 165 10.71 -8.14 13.18
CA ASP A 165 12.12 -7.79 13.34
C ASP A 165 12.59 -6.87 12.19
N GLU A 166 12.22 -7.21 10.97
CA GLU A 166 12.57 -6.42 9.78
C GLU A 166 11.82 -5.07 9.74
N ILE A 167 10.52 -5.06 10.05
CA ILE A 167 9.72 -3.83 10.13
C ILE A 167 10.33 -2.84 11.13
N VAL A 168 10.66 -3.31 12.34
CA VAL A 168 11.30 -2.47 13.37
C VAL A 168 12.64 -1.93 12.87
N ARG A 169 13.48 -2.79 12.29
CA ARG A 169 14.78 -2.39 11.76
C ARG A 169 14.64 -1.28 10.71
N VAL A 170 13.80 -1.49 9.71
CA VAL A 170 13.62 -0.56 8.58
C VAL A 170 13.03 0.77 9.06
N MET A 171 11.93 0.73 9.82
CA MET A 171 11.25 1.97 10.25
C MET A 171 12.10 2.76 11.26
N THR A 172 12.88 2.08 12.12
CA THR A 172 13.81 2.76 13.04
C THR A 172 14.97 3.42 12.28
N GLN A 173 15.52 2.76 11.25
CA GLN A 173 16.57 3.36 10.42
C GLN A 173 16.06 4.57 9.64
N LEU A 174 14.81 4.50 9.17
CA LEU A 174 14.15 5.63 8.51
C LEU A 174 14.00 6.83 9.47
N ASP A 175 13.50 6.61 10.70
CA ASP A 175 13.33 7.67 11.70
C ASP A 175 14.67 8.34 12.08
N ARG A 176 15.76 7.58 12.01
CA ARG A 176 17.12 8.09 12.25
C ARG A 176 17.76 8.73 11.02
N ALA A 177 17.05 8.77 9.90
CA ALA A 177 17.56 9.22 8.60
C ALA A 177 18.82 8.44 8.13
N GLU A 178 18.95 7.19 8.55
CA GLU A 178 20.02 6.27 8.11
C GLU A 178 19.73 5.69 6.72
N ILE A 179 18.45 5.62 6.35
CA ILE A 179 17.98 5.23 5.03
C ILE A 179 16.92 6.22 4.51
N SER A 180 16.77 6.28 3.20
CA SER A 180 15.72 7.04 2.55
C SER A 180 14.37 6.30 2.58
N LYS A 181 13.28 7.00 2.29
CA LYS A 181 11.94 6.38 2.16
C LYS A 181 11.87 5.36 1.03
N ASP A 182 12.58 5.59 -0.06
CA ASP A 182 12.61 4.66 -1.19
C ASP A 182 13.34 3.35 -0.82
N GLU A 183 14.42 3.44 -0.06
CA GLU A 183 15.10 2.26 0.49
C GLU A 183 14.22 1.53 1.50
N ALA A 184 13.49 2.27 2.37
CA ALA A 184 12.55 1.67 3.31
C ALA A 184 11.40 0.94 2.57
N ARG A 185 10.81 1.55 1.53
CA ARG A 185 9.80 0.91 0.69
C ARG A 185 10.33 -0.37 0.03
N ALA A 186 11.53 -0.28 -0.57
CA ALA A 186 12.14 -1.43 -1.23
C ALA A 186 12.42 -2.59 -0.27
N ALA A 187 12.80 -2.30 0.98
CA ALA A 187 13.02 -3.31 2.01
C ALA A 187 11.70 -3.96 2.46
N LEU A 188 10.65 -3.16 2.75
CA LEU A 188 9.35 -3.66 3.19
C LEU A 188 8.57 -4.41 2.09
N GLN A 189 8.89 -4.20 0.82
CA GLN A 189 8.32 -4.99 -0.29
C GLN A 189 8.91 -6.41 -0.40
N GLN A 190 9.95 -6.73 0.36
CA GLN A 190 10.61 -8.04 0.36
C GLN A 190 10.24 -8.92 1.56
N LEU A 191 9.27 -8.49 2.37
CA LEU A 191 8.72 -9.25 3.51
C LEU A 191 7.94 -10.54 3.10
#